data_3a99cf0cdc8f37099da23c7c1b69dff9
#
_entry.id   3a99cf0cdc8f37099da23c7c1b69dff9
#
_cell.length_a   1.000
_cell.length_b   1.000
_cell.length_c   1.000
_cell.angle_alpha   90.00
_cell.angle_beta   90.00
_cell.angle_gamma   90.00
#
_symmetry.space_group_name_H-M   'P 1'
#
loop_
_entity.id
_entity.type
_entity.pdbx_description
1 polymer ?
#
loop_
_entity_poly.entity_id
_entity_poly.type
_entity_poly.pdbx_seq_one_letter_code
_entity_poly.pdbx_strand_id
1 'polypeptide(L)'
;MTVSDALRDRRSCRSFATTPLAAGALDDLVDRARRTPTAGNCQGVEFLTLEGADVSAYWDTTLPPDRRAVFPWPGLVNAPALVLTFGLPARYLNRYAEPDKESSSLSGSASDWPVPYWLTDAAFAAMALQLLAVEAGLGCCFFGLFEHEKAVREQFGVPDDAQAIGTVALGHPALIDARASASTLRARRPLDEVLHRGTW
;
A
#
# COMPACT_ATOMS: atom_id res chain seq x y z
N MET A 1 -16.83 5.52 13.04
CA MET A 1 -16.75 4.20 12.33
C MET A 1 -15.96 3.23 13.20
N THR A 2 -16.36 1.98 13.31
CA THR A 2 -15.56 0.94 13.98
C THR A 2 -14.58 0.29 13.01
N VAL A 3 -13.55 -0.41 13.52
CA VAL A 3 -12.64 -1.20 12.67
C VAL A 3 -13.41 -2.24 11.84
N SER A 4 -14.43 -2.87 12.43
CA SER A 4 -15.28 -3.84 11.73
C SER A 4 -16.05 -3.18 10.60
N ASP A 5 -16.52 -1.95 10.78
CA ASP A 5 -17.19 -1.19 9.72
C ASP A 5 -16.22 -0.86 8.59
N ALA A 6 -15.03 -0.35 8.91
CA ALA A 6 -14.02 -0.03 7.92
C ALA A 6 -13.61 -1.28 7.09
N LEU A 7 -13.41 -2.42 7.74
CA LEU A 7 -13.12 -3.70 7.08
C LEU A 7 -14.27 -4.15 6.17
N ARG A 8 -15.52 -4.01 6.62
CA ARG A 8 -16.70 -4.36 5.84
C ARG A 8 -16.88 -3.45 4.63
N ASP A 9 -16.66 -2.16 4.81
CA ASP A 9 -16.99 -1.14 3.82
C ASP A 9 -15.85 -0.88 2.83
N ARG A 10 -14.58 -1.21 3.20
CA ARG A 10 -13.45 -1.08 2.30
C ARG A 10 -13.68 -1.85 0.99
N ARG A 11 -13.63 -1.13 -0.12
CA ARG A 11 -13.67 -1.67 -1.49
C ARG A 11 -12.50 -1.11 -2.30
N SER A 12 -12.08 -1.81 -3.34
CA SER A 12 -11.14 -1.27 -4.31
C SER A 12 -11.84 -0.25 -5.20
N CYS A 13 -11.73 1.03 -4.85
CA CYS A 13 -12.24 2.13 -5.64
C CYS A 13 -11.36 2.31 -6.88
N ARG A 14 -11.94 2.21 -8.07
CA ARG A 14 -11.24 2.35 -9.35
C ARG A 14 -11.75 3.50 -10.20
N SER A 15 -12.55 4.37 -9.60
CA SER A 15 -13.03 5.60 -10.22
C SER A 15 -13.07 6.71 -9.17
N PHE A 16 -12.25 7.72 -9.38
CA PHE A 16 -12.09 8.83 -8.46
C PHE A 16 -12.55 10.14 -9.11
N ALA A 17 -13.07 11.04 -8.28
CA ALA A 17 -13.19 12.45 -8.65
C ALA A 17 -11.79 13.09 -8.65
N THR A 18 -11.62 14.10 -9.49
CA THR A 18 -10.35 14.87 -9.57
C THR A 18 -10.20 15.88 -8.45
N THR A 19 -11.17 15.95 -7.53
CA THR A 19 -11.13 16.86 -6.37
C THR A 19 -9.92 16.55 -5.50
N PRO A 20 -9.03 17.51 -5.23
CA PRO A 20 -7.89 17.33 -4.34
C PRO A 20 -8.33 16.90 -2.94
N LEU A 21 -7.44 16.24 -2.21
CA LEU A 21 -7.63 16.01 -0.79
C LEU A 21 -7.55 17.34 -0.03
N ALA A 22 -8.17 17.41 1.15
CA ALA A 22 -7.99 18.55 2.03
C ALA A 22 -6.52 18.69 2.44
N ALA A 23 -6.04 19.91 2.58
CA ALA A 23 -4.66 20.19 2.98
C ALA A 23 -4.30 19.42 4.27
N GLY A 24 -3.17 18.72 4.27
CA GLY A 24 -2.69 17.90 5.40
C GLY A 24 -3.42 16.56 5.61
N ALA A 25 -4.47 16.27 4.86
CA ALA A 25 -5.20 15.00 5.01
C ALA A 25 -4.32 13.78 4.69
N LEU A 26 -3.48 13.88 3.67
CA LEU A 26 -2.58 12.80 3.30
C LEU A 26 -1.52 12.55 4.38
N ASP A 27 -0.94 13.61 4.92
CA ASP A 27 0.05 13.54 6.00
C ASP A 27 -0.55 12.91 7.28
N ASP A 28 -1.78 13.30 7.66
CA ASP A 28 -2.50 12.69 8.80
C ASP A 28 -2.73 11.19 8.59
N LEU A 29 -3.18 10.80 7.40
CA LEU A 29 -3.40 9.39 7.07
C LEU A 29 -2.10 8.59 7.17
N VAL A 30 -0.98 9.10 6.64
CA VAL A 30 0.33 8.45 6.70
C VAL A 30 0.88 8.42 8.12
N ASP A 31 0.76 9.52 8.90
CA ASP A 31 1.20 9.55 10.32
C ASP A 31 0.48 8.51 11.16
N ARG A 32 -0.80 8.31 10.92
CA ARG A 32 -1.59 7.28 11.59
C ARG A 32 -1.25 5.87 11.09
N ALA A 33 -1.05 5.68 9.79
CA ALA A 33 -0.73 4.37 9.20
C ALA A 33 0.65 3.85 9.65
N ARG A 34 1.66 4.70 9.80
CA ARG A 34 2.99 4.31 10.28
C ARG A 34 3.03 3.82 11.74
N ARG A 35 1.93 3.89 12.48
CA ARG A 35 1.81 3.40 13.87
C ARG A 35 1.55 1.88 13.94
N THR A 36 1.46 1.20 12.81
CA THR A 36 1.39 -0.26 12.78
C THR A 36 2.66 -0.87 13.39
N PRO A 37 2.56 -2.05 14.04
CA PRO A 37 3.73 -2.69 14.62
C PRO A 37 4.75 -3.07 13.56
N THR A 38 6.03 -3.04 13.96
CA THR A 38 7.14 -3.56 13.15
C THR A 38 7.95 -4.55 13.96
N ALA A 39 8.49 -5.59 13.32
CA ALA A 39 9.28 -6.61 13.99
C ALA A 39 10.45 -5.97 14.75
N GLY A 40 10.58 -6.25 16.04
CA GLY A 40 11.59 -5.64 16.90
C GLY A 40 11.49 -4.11 17.04
N ASN A 41 10.36 -3.50 16.66
CA ASN A 41 10.19 -2.05 16.56
C ASN A 41 11.23 -1.38 15.63
N CYS A 42 11.54 -2.05 14.50
CA CYS A 42 12.52 -1.57 13.51
C CYS A 42 12.13 -0.24 12.87
N GLN A 43 10.82 0.08 12.78
CA GLN A 43 10.29 1.26 12.11
C GLN A 43 10.83 1.39 10.67
N GLY A 44 10.97 0.26 9.98
CA GLY A 44 11.56 0.15 8.66
C GLY A 44 10.54 0.21 7.52
N VAL A 45 9.42 0.93 7.72
CA VAL A 45 8.41 1.19 6.70
C VAL A 45 8.47 2.67 6.33
N GLU A 46 8.55 2.94 5.04
CA GLU A 46 8.57 4.31 4.50
C GLU A 46 7.49 4.49 3.43
N PHE A 47 7.09 5.73 3.22
CA PHE A 47 6.02 6.09 2.30
C PHE A 47 6.52 7.18 1.35
N LEU A 48 6.26 7.01 0.06
CA LEU A 48 6.37 8.05 -0.93
C LEU A 48 4.95 8.52 -1.27
N THR A 49 4.65 9.77 -0.98
CA THR A 49 3.36 10.41 -1.28
C THR A 49 3.48 11.23 -2.54
N LEU A 50 2.51 11.09 -3.44
CA LEU A 50 2.44 11.81 -4.70
C LEU A 50 1.11 12.54 -4.79
N GLU A 51 1.14 13.83 -5.10
CA GLU A 51 -0.03 14.68 -5.35
C GLU A 51 0.24 15.59 -6.55
N GLY A 52 -0.79 16.11 -7.18
CA GLY A 52 -0.68 17.08 -8.28
C GLY A 52 0.16 16.56 -9.46
N ALA A 53 1.24 17.26 -9.79
CA ALA A 53 2.11 16.92 -10.92
C ALA A 53 2.80 15.57 -10.77
N ASP A 54 3.09 15.15 -9.54
CA ASP A 54 3.77 13.88 -9.26
C ASP A 54 2.86 12.68 -9.57
N VAL A 55 1.54 12.81 -9.36
CA VAL A 55 0.57 11.79 -9.79
C VAL A 55 0.59 11.64 -11.31
N SER A 56 0.68 12.75 -12.05
CA SER A 56 0.78 12.72 -13.51
C SER A 56 2.07 12.05 -13.97
N ALA A 57 3.20 12.39 -13.35
CA ALA A 57 4.51 11.80 -13.64
C ALA A 57 4.52 10.27 -13.35
N TYR A 58 3.86 9.83 -12.26
CA TYR A 58 3.69 8.42 -11.97
C TYR A 58 2.92 7.68 -13.07
N TRP A 59 1.80 8.24 -13.50
CA TRP A 59 1.00 7.61 -14.57
C TRP A 59 1.69 7.67 -15.92
N ASP A 60 2.47 8.71 -16.23
CA ASP A 60 3.27 8.78 -17.45
C ASP A 60 4.34 7.68 -17.48
N THR A 61 4.90 7.34 -16.32
CA THR A 61 5.90 6.28 -16.15
C THR A 61 5.29 4.88 -16.21
N THR A 62 4.11 4.66 -15.57
CA THR A 62 3.53 3.32 -15.38
C THR A 62 2.41 3.00 -16.37
N LEU A 63 1.77 4.00 -16.93
CA LEU A 63 0.68 3.88 -17.90
C LEU A 63 0.81 4.98 -18.96
N PRO A 64 1.73 4.83 -19.92
CA PRO A 64 1.97 5.86 -20.93
C PRO A 64 0.72 6.10 -21.79
N PRO A 65 0.62 7.26 -22.47
CA PRO A 65 -0.61 7.71 -23.13
C PRO A 65 -1.20 6.73 -24.15
N ASP A 66 -0.35 6.00 -24.87
CA ASP A 66 -0.75 4.98 -25.85
C ASP A 66 -1.47 3.80 -25.21
N ARG A 67 -1.19 3.47 -23.96
CA ARG A 67 -1.86 2.40 -23.20
C ARG A 67 -3.11 2.86 -22.44
N ARG A 68 -3.27 4.17 -22.21
CA ARG A 68 -4.43 4.72 -21.46
C ARG A 68 -5.77 4.44 -22.14
N ALA A 69 -5.81 4.45 -23.48
CA ALA A 69 -7.04 4.23 -24.24
C ALA A 69 -7.64 2.83 -24.03
N VAL A 70 -6.82 1.83 -23.73
CA VAL A 70 -7.22 0.44 -23.51
C VAL A 70 -7.19 0.04 -22.03
N PHE A 71 -6.85 0.97 -21.13
CA PHE A 71 -6.78 0.69 -19.70
C PHE A 71 -8.19 0.44 -19.15
N PRO A 72 -8.43 -0.70 -18.48
CA PRO A 72 -9.78 -1.10 -18.09
C PRO A 72 -10.39 -0.23 -16.98
N TRP A 73 -9.59 0.61 -16.32
CA TRP A 73 -9.99 1.44 -15.18
C TRP A 73 -9.61 2.91 -15.38
N PRO A 74 -10.13 3.60 -16.42
CA PRO A 74 -9.70 4.97 -16.73
C PRO A 74 -9.93 5.94 -15.56
N GLY A 75 -10.94 5.72 -14.72
CA GLY A 75 -11.20 6.53 -13.54
C GLY A 75 -10.18 6.37 -12.42
N LEU A 76 -9.29 5.36 -12.45
CA LEU A 76 -8.24 5.17 -11.46
C LEU A 76 -7.16 6.25 -11.59
N VAL A 77 -6.87 6.70 -12.81
CA VAL A 77 -5.85 7.75 -13.05
C VAL A 77 -6.27 9.13 -12.54
N ASN A 78 -7.53 9.31 -12.20
CA ASN A 78 -8.05 10.54 -11.62
C ASN A 78 -7.83 10.66 -10.11
N ALA A 79 -7.30 9.62 -9.46
CA ALA A 79 -7.00 9.68 -8.03
C ALA A 79 -6.08 10.87 -7.72
N PRO A 80 -6.48 11.81 -6.83
CA PRO A 80 -5.71 13.01 -6.55
C PRO A 80 -4.42 12.73 -5.76
N ALA A 81 -4.32 11.56 -5.13
CA ALA A 81 -3.15 11.16 -4.35
C ALA A 81 -2.81 9.69 -4.55
N LEU A 82 -1.50 9.40 -4.58
CA LEU A 82 -0.94 8.06 -4.57
C LEU A 82 0.05 7.93 -3.42
N VAL A 83 0.04 6.78 -2.75
CA VAL A 83 1.00 6.46 -1.69
C VAL A 83 1.67 5.14 -2.01
N LEU A 84 2.96 5.17 -2.26
CA LEU A 84 3.77 3.98 -2.41
C LEU A 84 4.34 3.61 -1.04
N THR A 85 4.26 2.33 -0.68
CA THR A 85 4.73 1.84 0.61
C THR A 85 5.92 0.92 0.41
N PHE A 86 6.99 1.17 1.17
CA PHE A 86 8.25 0.46 1.07
C PHE A 86 8.64 -0.16 2.41
N GLY A 87 9.24 -1.35 2.35
CA GLY A 87 9.97 -1.94 3.45
C GLY A 87 11.47 -1.78 3.22
N LEU A 88 12.23 -1.44 4.25
CA LEU A 88 13.66 -1.21 4.21
C LEU A 88 14.42 -2.32 4.95
N PRO A 89 14.94 -3.36 4.27
CA PRO A 89 15.64 -4.48 4.90
C PRO A 89 16.79 -4.03 5.83
N ALA A 90 17.56 -3.01 5.42
CA ALA A 90 18.67 -2.50 6.21
C ALA A 90 18.26 -2.04 7.63
N ARG A 91 17.04 -1.49 7.80
CA ARG A 91 16.55 -1.09 9.14
C ARG A 91 16.38 -2.30 10.05
N TYR A 92 15.95 -3.45 9.50
CA TYR A 92 15.76 -4.69 10.24
C TYR A 92 17.11 -5.30 10.59
N LEU A 93 18.05 -5.40 9.66
CA LEU A 93 19.39 -5.91 9.92
C LEU A 93 20.08 -5.08 11.00
N ASN A 94 20.05 -3.76 10.90
CA ASN A 94 20.65 -2.85 11.89
C ASN A 94 20.01 -3.01 13.27
N ARG A 95 18.67 -3.09 13.36
CA ARG A 95 17.95 -3.30 14.64
C ARG A 95 18.31 -4.64 15.28
N TYR A 96 18.42 -5.68 14.47
CA TYR A 96 18.75 -7.02 14.96
C TYR A 96 20.25 -7.25 15.21
N ALA A 97 21.10 -6.29 14.89
CA ALA A 97 22.48 -6.21 15.33
C ALA A 97 22.66 -5.56 16.71
N GLU A 98 21.58 -5.00 17.31
CA GLU A 98 21.66 -4.39 18.63
C GLU A 98 21.76 -5.44 19.75
N PRO A 99 22.37 -5.11 20.92
CA PRO A 99 22.69 -6.08 21.96
C PRO A 99 21.50 -6.89 22.48
N ASP A 100 20.30 -6.31 22.54
CA ASP A 100 19.08 -7.00 22.99
C ASP A 100 18.54 -8.02 21.96
N LYS A 101 19.11 -8.08 20.76
CA LYS A 101 18.76 -9.00 19.66
C LYS A 101 19.87 -9.99 19.30
N GLU A 102 20.99 -9.95 19.97
CA GLU A 102 22.19 -10.75 19.65
C GLU A 102 21.91 -12.26 19.55
N SER A 103 20.95 -12.78 20.32
CA SER A 103 20.57 -14.21 20.29
C SER A 103 19.74 -14.62 19.05
N SER A 104 19.31 -13.69 18.22
CA SER A 104 18.38 -13.97 17.12
C SER A 104 19.03 -14.53 15.84
N SER A 105 20.33 -14.31 15.63
CA SER A 105 21.09 -14.64 14.40
C SER A 105 20.53 -14.00 13.11
N LEU A 106 19.74 -12.94 13.21
CA LEU A 106 19.05 -12.31 12.05
C LEU A 106 19.70 -11.02 11.55
N SER A 107 20.85 -10.66 12.12
CA SER A 107 21.57 -9.43 11.74
C SER A 107 22.50 -9.58 10.54
N GLY A 108 22.81 -10.82 10.12
CA GLY A 108 23.84 -11.09 9.11
C GLY A 108 23.39 -10.75 7.70
N SER A 109 22.25 -11.22 7.28
CA SER A 109 21.75 -11.06 5.91
C SER A 109 20.24 -11.07 5.86
N ALA A 110 19.67 -10.40 4.85
CA ALA A 110 18.23 -10.47 4.55
C ALA A 110 17.79 -11.92 4.22
N SER A 111 18.68 -12.76 3.69
CA SER A 111 18.40 -14.19 3.42
C SER A 111 18.25 -15.03 4.67
N ASP A 112 18.70 -14.56 5.83
CA ASP A 112 18.58 -15.29 7.10
C ASP A 112 17.17 -15.19 7.70
N TRP A 113 16.36 -14.31 7.14
CA TRP A 113 14.98 -14.12 7.56
C TRP A 113 14.05 -15.12 6.87
N PRO A 114 13.41 -16.06 7.59
CA PRO A 114 12.46 -17.01 7.00
C PRO A 114 11.25 -16.31 6.37
N VAL A 115 10.88 -15.15 6.93
CA VAL A 115 9.83 -14.26 6.41
C VAL A 115 10.43 -12.86 6.31
N PRO A 116 10.31 -12.19 5.15
CA PRO A 116 10.78 -10.83 4.97
C PRO A 116 9.87 -9.84 5.71
N TYR A 117 10.10 -9.66 7.01
CA TYR A 117 9.22 -8.84 7.86
C TYR A 117 9.11 -7.39 7.41
N TRP A 118 10.12 -6.85 6.70
CA TRP A 118 10.01 -5.51 6.10
C TRP A 118 8.86 -5.42 5.08
N LEU A 119 8.56 -6.50 4.33
CA LEU A 119 7.40 -6.54 3.43
C LEU A 119 6.09 -6.79 4.19
N THR A 120 6.12 -7.63 5.23
CA THR A 120 4.97 -7.92 6.08
C THR A 120 4.49 -6.66 6.79
N ASP A 121 5.43 -5.94 7.41
CA ASP A 121 5.13 -4.73 8.17
C ASP A 121 4.68 -3.59 7.23
N ALA A 122 5.31 -3.47 6.05
CA ALA A 122 4.86 -2.56 5.01
C ALA A 122 3.42 -2.89 4.55
N ALA A 123 3.06 -4.18 4.44
CA ALA A 123 1.70 -4.59 4.10
C ALA A 123 0.69 -4.24 5.22
N PHE A 124 1.09 -4.36 6.49
CA PHE A 124 0.26 -3.89 7.61
C PHE A 124 0.00 -2.38 7.52
N ALA A 125 1.04 -1.59 7.25
CA ALA A 125 0.91 -0.15 7.12
C ALA A 125 0.04 0.25 5.91
N ALA A 126 0.21 -0.40 4.76
CA ALA A 126 -0.63 -0.15 3.59
C ALA A 126 -2.09 -0.56 3.82
N MET A 127 -2.36 -1.61 4.61
CA MET A 127 -3.72 -1.96 4.99
C MET A 127 -4.31 -0.96 5.97
N ALA A 128 -3.53 -0.52 6.98
CA ALA A 128 -3.96 0.53 7.89
C ALA A 128 -4.32 1.82 7.15
N LEU A 129 -3.49 2.25 6.19
CA LEU A 129 -3.75 3.41 5.34
C LEU A 129 -5.11 3.28 4.61
N GLN A 130 -5.42 2.11 4.06
CA GLN A 130 -6.70 1.88 3.39
C GLN A 130 -7.90 1.97 4.34
N LEU A 131 -7.77 1.43 5.57
CA LEU A 131 -8.83 1.50 6.57
C LEU A 131 -9.07 2.94 7.06
N LEU A 132 -7.97 3.68 7.26
CA LEU A 132 -8.02 5.08 7.63
C LEU A 132 -8.64 5.95 6.53
N ALA A 133 -8.35 5.65 5.26
CA ALA A 133 -9.00 6.31 4.14
C ALA A 133 -10.51 6.10 4.15
N VAL A 134 -10.97 4.86 4.38
CA VAL A 134 -12.41 4.55 4.49
C VAL A 134 -13.04 5.27 5.68
N GLU A 135 -12.36 5.33 6.82
CA GLU A 135 -12.81 6.08 8.00
C GLU A 135 -12.99 7.57 7.68
N ALA A 136 -12.08 8.13 6.87
CA ALA A 136 -12.15 9.51 6.39
C ALA A 136 -13.18 9.75 5.26
N GLY A 137 -13.95 8.73 4.86
CA GLY A 137 -14.92 8.84 3.75
C GLY A 137 -14.27 8.86 2.36
N LEU A 138 -13.01 8.44 2.25
CA LEU A 138 -12.29 8.36 0.99
C LEU A 138 -12.39 6.95 0.37
N GLY A 139 -12.29 6.89 -0.94
CA GLY A 139 -12.02 5.68 -1.68
C GLY A 139 -10.54 5.34 -1.66
N CYS A 140 -10.23 4.04 -1.76
CA CYS A 140 -8.86 3.57 -1.88
C CYS A 140 -8.75 2.39 -2.85
N CYS A 141 -7.59 2.27 -3.52
CA CYS A 141 -7.26 1.10 -4.33
C CYS A 141 -5.78 0.74 -4.18
N PHE A 142 -5.49 -0.45 -3.68
CA PHE A 142 -4.13 -1.00 -3.65
C PHE A 142 -3.85 -1.79 -4.92
N PHE A 143 -2.67 -1.58 -5.52
CA PHE A 143 -2.19 -2.31 -6.69
C PHE A 143 -0.66 -2.37 -6.72
N GLY A 144 -0.10 -3.40 -7.38
CA GLY A 144 1.33 -3.61 -7.48
C GLY A 144 2.00 -2.74 -8.54
N LEU A 145 3.32 -2.57 -8.41
CA LEU A 145 4.16 -1.88 -9.41
C LEU A 145 4.59 -2.81 -10.56
N PHE A 146 4.67 -4.12 -10.30
CA PHE A 146 5.07 -5.14 -11.28
C PHE A 146 6.35 -4.76 -12.04
N GLU A 147 6.32 -4.77 -13.36
CA GLU A 147 7.44 -4.42 -14.24
C GLU A 147 7.85 -2.94 -14.19
N HIS A 148 7.04 -2.07 -13.59
CA HIS A 148 7.28 -0.63 -13.54
C HIS A 148 8.13 -0.19 -12.33
N GLU A 149 8.47 -1.09 -11.39
CA GLU A 149 9.18 -0.73 -10.15
C GLU A 149 10.49 0.01 -10.42
N LYS A 150 11.30 -0.46 -11.38
CA LYS A 150 12.56 0.19 -11.73
C LYS A 150 12.35 1.61 -12.23
N ALA A 151 11.43 1.80 -13.16
CA ALA A 151 11.14 3.12 -13.74
C ALA A 151 10.61 4.10 -12.70
N VAL A 152 9.77 3.62 -11.77
CA VAL A 152 9.25 4.43 -10.64
C VAL A 152 10.38 4.82 -9.70
N ARG A 153 11.32 3.90 -9.38
CA ARG A 153 12.51 4.23 -8.58
C ARG A 153 13.33 5.35 -9.21
N GLU A 154 13.63 5.21 -10.50
CA GLU A 154 14.41 6.20 -11.24
C GLU A 154 13.71 7.54 -11.29
N GLN A 155 12.39 7.56 -11.53
CA GLN A 155 11.58 8.78 -11.61
C GLN A 155 11.54 9.55 -10.29
N PHE A 156 11.45 8.86 -9.16
CA PHE A 156 11.20 9.49 -7.85
C PHE A 156 12.39 9.40 -6.89
N GLY A 157 13.54 8.92 -7.34
CA GLY A 157 14.76 8.84 -6.53
C GLY A 157 14.65 7.86 -5.35
N VAL A 158 13.89 6.78 -5.51
CA VAL A 158 13.73 5.76 -4.45
C VAL A 158 15.01 4.97 -4.29
N PRO A 159 15.56 4.82 -3.06
CA PRO A 159 16.79 4.05 -2.81
C PRO A 159 16.68 2.59 -3.28
N ASP A 160 17.82 2.04 -3.74
CA ASP A 160 17.87 0.68 -4.30
C ASP A 160 17.53 -0.42 -3.28
N ASP A 161 17.77 -0.18 -2.01
CA ASP A 161 17.48 -1.11 -0.91
C ASP A 161 16.02 -1.05 -0.41
N ALA A 162 15.25 -0.03 -0.81
CA ALA A 162 13.83 0.06 -0.47
C ALA A 162 13.02 -0.89 -1.34
N GLN A 163 12.23 -1.77 -0.76
CA GLN A 163 11.41 -2.76 -1.47
C GLN A 163 9.95 -2.34 -1.47
N ALA A 164 9.41 -2.06 -2.64
CA ALA A 164 8.01 -1.66 -2.79
C ALA A 164 7.06 -2.84 -2.61
N ILE A 165 5.98 -2.64 -1.87
CA ILE A 165 4.87 -3.62 -1.84
C ILE A 165 3.75 -3.24 -2.80
N GLY A 166 3.68 -1.98 -3.23
CA GLY A 166 2.68 -1.47 -4.14
C GLY A 166 2.27 -0.04 -3.84
N THR A 167 1.25 0.40 -4.54
CA THR A 167 0.69 1.75 -4.50
C THR A 167 -0.74 1.72 -4.00
N VAL A 168 -1.10 2.65 -3.12
CA VAL A 168 -2.48 2.95 -2.72
C VAL A 168 -2.90 4.25 -3.40
N ALA A 169 -3.87 4.17 -4.33
CA ALA A 169 -4.57 5.35 -4.82
C ALA A 169 -5.63 5.79 -3.81
N LEU A 170 -5.72 7.09 -3.56
CA LEU A 170 -6.61 7.71 -2.59
C LEU A 170 -7.36 8.89 -3.22
N GLY A 171 -8.61 9.08 -2.82
CA GLY A 171 -9.41 10.22 -3.30
C GLY A 171 -10.89 10.05 -3.01
N HIS A 172 -11.69 11.03 -3.40
CA HIS A 172 -13.13 10.93 -3.32
C HIS A 172 -13.65 9.98 -4.41
N PRO A 173 -14.48 8.98 -4.09
CA PRO A 173 -15.11 8.13 -5.10
C PRO A 173 -15.91 8.97 -6.10
N ALA A 174 -15.81 8.67 -7.39
CA ALA A 174 -16.68 9.30 -8.38
C ALA A 174 -18.12 8.83 -8.20
N LEU A 175 -19.07 9.75 -8.44
CA LEU A 175 -20.51 9.45 -8.35
C LEU A 175 -21.00 8.47 -9.43
N ILE A 176 -20.28 8.42 -10.56
CA ILE A 176 -20.56 7.49 -11.66
C ILE A 176 -19.62 6.31 -11.47
N ASP A 177 -20.20 5.14 -11.22
CA ASP A 177 -19.41 3.96 -10.87
C ASP A 177 -18.60 3.46 -12.05
N ALA A 178 -17.38 3.10 -11.72
CA ALA A 178 -16.52 2.36 -12.61
C ALA A 178 -17.09 0.94 -12.80
N ARG A 179 -16.89 0.40 -13.97
CA ARG A 179 -17.16 -0.98 -14.31
C ARG A 179 -16.79 -1.93 -13.14
N ALA A 180 -17.78 -2.68 -12.66
CA ALA A 180 -17.55 -3.66 -11.60
C ALA A 180 -16.50 -4.70 -12.03
N SER A 181 -15.55 -4.98 -11.15
CA SER A 181 -14.58 -6.05 -11.42
C SER A 181 -15.27 -7.41 -11.32
N ALA A 182 -15.00 -8.31 -12.26
CA ALA A 182 -15.49 -9.68 -12.20
C ALA A 182 -15.12 -10.40 -10.88
N SER A 183 -14.02 -10.01 -10.26
CA SER A 183 -13.61 -10.53 -8.94
C SER A 183 -14.56 -10.18 -7.81
N THR A 184 -15.39 -9.13 -7.94
CA THR A 184 -16.39 -8.78 -6.91
C THR A 184 -17.53 -9.79 -6.83
N LEU A 185 -17.74 -10.58 -7.88
CA LEU A 185 -18.76 -11.63 -7.92
C LEU A 185 -18.28 -12.93 -7.24
N ARG A 186 -16.98 -13.05 -6.94
CA ARG A 186 -16.44 -14.23 -6.28
C ARG A 186 -16.83 -14.23 -4.80
N ALA A 187 -17.60 -15.20 -4.37
CA ALA A 187 -17.96 -15.39 -2.98
C ALA A 187 -16.70 -15.63 -2.11
N ARG A 188 -16.75 -15.18 -0.87
CA ARG A 188 -15.73 -15.56 0.12
C ARG A 188 -15.85 -17.05 0.43
N ARG A 189 -14.73 -17.70 0.67
CA ARG A 189 -14.74 -19.06 1.19
C ARG A 189 -15.46 -19.11 2.54
N PRO A 190 -16.22 -20.18 2.82
CA PRO A 190 -16.83 -20.40 4.12
C PRO A 190 -15.79 -20.40 5.25
N LEU A 191 -16.21 -20.04 6.47
CA LEU A 191 -15.28 -19.89 7.59
C LEU A 191 -14.61 -21.21 7.95
N ASP A 192 -15.31 -22.31 7.88
CA ASP A 192 -14.86 -23.69 8.17
C ASP A 192 -13.77 -24.18 7.18
N GLU A 193 -13.73 -23.61 5.98
CA GLU A 193 -12.65 -23.88 5.01
C GLU A 193 -11.34 -23.12 5.29
N VAL A 194 -11.35 -22.11 6.15
CA VAL A 194 -10.20 -21.23 6.41
C VAL A 194 -9.81 -21.17 7.88
N LEU A 195 -10.64 -21.73 8.76
CA LEU A 195 -10.42 -21.76 10.20
C LEU A 195 -10.21 -23.21 10.66
N HIS A 196 -9.00 -23.54 11.02
CA HIS A 196 -8.62 -24.84 11.57
C HIS A 196 -8.46 -24.72 13.10
N ARG A 197 -8.93 -25.72 13.87
CA ARG A 197 -8.92 -25.71 15.33
C ARG A 197 -8.03 -26.82 15.85
N GLY A 198 -6.84 -26.46 16.34
CA GLY A 198 -5.88 -27.38 16.93
C GLY A 198 -5.01 -28.14 15.92
N THR A 199 -5.58 -28.57 14.81
CA THR A 199 -4.86 -29.23 13.69
C THR A 199 -5.29 -28.60 12.37
N TRP A 200 -4.40 -28.69 11.38
CA TRP A 200 -4.68 -28.24 10.01
C TRP A 200 -5.58 -29.19 9.28
#